data_07b20c1281238431dbdea0a0aa9a6bca
#
_entry.id   07b20c1281238431dbdea0a0aa9a6bca
#
_cell.length_a   1.000
_cell.length_b   1.000
_cell.length_c   1.000
_cell.angle_alpha   90.00
_cell.angle_beta   90.00
_cell.angle_gamma   90.00
#
_symmetry.space_group_name_H-M   'P 1'
#
loop_
_entity.id
_entity.type
_entity.pdbx_description
1 polymer ?
#
loop_
_entity_poly.entity_id
_entity_poly.type
_entity_poly.pdbx_seq_one_letter_code
_entity_poly.pdbx_strand_id
1 'polypeptide(L)'
;MMKRDDGHSIAITIIIIALILSIMAGLARDKAESDSEVYYMVERHNDLILEAEACTLYNDPEIPDDVEAAAAICGLYNGLEPELLEAVAWQESKYDPTAKSGSCMGLMQVHTKVHADRLEAFGVTKDQMLTTYIGMAVGASLLADKVRESSSLETALQNYNGSEHKKSYAKSVLNKREELITKHSKGGN
;
A
#
# COMPACT_ATOMS: atom_id res chain seq x y z
N MET A 1 12.45 32.47 -6.27
CA MET A 1 13.07 31.16 -6.07
C MET A 1 12.78 30.75 -4.62
N MET A 2 11.59 30.14 -4.39
CA MET A 2 11.17 29.72 -3.05
C MET A 2 11.74 28.31 -2.81
N LYS A 3 12.56 28.17 -1.77
CA LYS A 3 12.97 26.86 -1.25
C LYS A 3 11.72 26.16 -0.70
N ARG A 4 11.41 24.98 -1.22
CA ARG A 4 10.43 24.07 -0.63
C ARG A 4 10.90 23.67 0.77
N ASP A 5 9.99 23.71 1.73
CA ASP A 5 10.16 23.18 3.08
C ASP A 5 9.97 21.64 3.05
N ASP A 6 10.92 20.94 2.45
CA ASP A 6 10.85 19.49 2.26
C ASP A 6 10.93 18.72 3.59
N GLY A 7 11.54 19.31 4.62
CA GLY A 7 11.67 18.70 5.95
C GLY A 7 10.35 18.58 6.75
N HIS A 8 9.39 19.47 6.52
CA HIS A 8 8.10 19.42 7.22
C HIS A 8 7.16 18.37 6.64
N SER A 9 7.21 18.12 5.34
CA SER A 9 6.40 17.11 4.66
C SER A 9 6.77 15.70 5.12
N ILE A 10 8.07 15.40 5.17
CA ILE A 10 8.59 14.10 5.62
C ILE A 10 8.25 13.83 7.09
N ALA A 11 8.41 14.83 7.97
CA ALA A 11 8.09 14.68 9.39
C ALA A 11 6.59 14.43 9.63
N ILE A 12 5.70 15.10 8.88
CA ILE A 12 4.25 14.90 8.96
C ILE A 12 3.88 13.50 8.45
N THR A 13 4.50 13.04 7.38
CA THR A 13 4.30 11.70 6.81
C THR A 13 4.69 10.63 7.82
N ILE A 14 5.84 10.74 8.46
CA ILE A 14 6.31 9.80 9.50
C ILE A 14 5.36 9.78 10.70
N ILE A 15 4.84 10.93 11.14
CA ILE A 15 3.88 11.01 12.25
C ILE A 15 2.55 10.33 11.89
N ILE A 16 2.04 10.52 10.69
CA ILE A 16 0.80 9.88 10.22
C ILE A 16 0.97 8.37 10.13
N ILE A 17 2.10 7.89 9.64
CA ILE A 17 2.43 6.46 9.57
C ILE A 17 2.53 5.87 10.97
N ALA A 18 3.22 6.54 11.90
CA ALA A 18 3.29 6.11 13.30
C ALA A 18 1.91 6.05 13.95
N LEU A 19 1.00 6.96 13.62
CA LEU A 19 -0.38 6.96 14.10
C LEU A 19 -1.20 5.79 13.53
N ILE A 20 -1.11 5.52 12.23
CA ILE A 20 -1.80 4.40 11.58
C ILE A 20 -1.32 3.07 12.17
N LEU A 21 -0.02 2.91 12.32
CA LEU A 21 0.57 1.70 12.89
C LEU A 21 0.28 1.59 14.39
N SER A 22 0.18 2.69 15.13
CA SER A 22 -0.28 2.70 16.54
C SER A 22 -1.75 2.28 16.66
N ILE A 23 -2.60 2.68 15.71
CA ILE A 23 -4.00 2.25 15.65
C ILE A 23 -4.06 0.75 15.33
N MET A 24 -3.28 0.26 14.39
CA MET A 24 -3.18 -1.15 14.06
C MET A 24 -2.63 -1.99 15.22
N ALA A 25 -1.62 -1.49 15.94
CA ALA A 25 -1.09 -2.12 17.15
C ALA A 25 -2.08 -2.06 18.31
N GLY A 26 -2.91 -1.01 18.40
CA GLY A 26 -3.98 -0.87 19.40
C GLY A 26 -5.08 -1.91 19.21
N LEU A 27 -5.46 -2.20 17.96
CA LEU A 27 -6.46 -3.22 17.62
C LEU A 27 -5.95 -4.66 17.82
N ALA A 28 -4.64 -4.88 17.66
CA ALA A 28 -4.00 -6.16 17.98
C ALA A 28 -3.92 -6.40 19.51
N ARG A 29 -3.96 -5.33 20.30
CA ARG A 29 -3.84 -5.37 21.76
C ARG A 29 -4.97 -6.13 22.47
N ASP A 30 -6.19 -6.09 21.92
CA ASP A 30 -7.34 -6.81 22.48
C ASP A 30 -7.32 -8.32 22.17
N LYS A 31 -6.37 -8.79 21.35
CA LYS A 31 -6.20 -10.20 20.96
C LYS A 31 -4.86 -10.83 21.34
N ALA A 32 -3.91 -10.07 21.84
CA ALA A 32 -2.56 -10.56 22.11
C ALA A 32 -2.44 -11.07 23.56
N GLU A 33 -2.40 -12.34 23.75
CA GLU A 33 -2.15 -13.05 25.04
C GLU A 33 -0.67 -13.08 25.45
N SER A 34 0.22 -12.25 24.88
CA SER A 34 1.66 -12.31 25.22
C SER A 34 2.37 -10.97 25.03
N ASP A 35 2.99 -10.46 26.12
CA ASP A 35 3.91 -9.31 26.12
C ASP A 35 5.07 -9.45 25.10
N SER A 36 5.43 -10.69 24.71
CA SER A 36 6.48 -10.99 23.75
C SER A 36 6.09 -10.68 22.30
N GLU A 37 4.84 -10.89 21.92
CA GLU A 37 4.37 -10.58 20.54
C GLU A 37 4.27 -9.07 20.31
N VAL A 38 3.84 -8.32 21.33
CA VAL A 38 3.78 -6.86 21.27
C VAL A 38 5.18 -6.25 21.15
N TYR A 39 6.14 -6.77 21.92
CA TYR A 39 7.53 -6.32 21.85
C TYR A 39 8.15 -6.60 20.47
N TYR A 40 7.94 -7.80 19.91
CA TYR A 40 8.42 -8.18 18.59
C TYR A 40 7.79 -7.31 17.47
N MET A 41 6.51 -6.98 17.60
CA MET A 41 5.83 -6.11 16.65
C MET A 41 6.35 -4.66 16.70
N VAL A 42 6.65 -4.14 17.92
CA VAL A 42 7.23 -2.80 18.08
C VAL A 42 8.66 -2.74 17.54
N GLU A 43 9.47 -3.76 17.79
CA GLU A 43 10.84 -3.83 17.29
C GLU A 43 10.86 -3.92 15.75
N ARG A 44 10.04 -4.79 15.16
CA ARG A 44 9.85 -4.88 13.72
C ARG A 44 9.30 -3.60 13.10
N HIS A 45 8.45 -2.87 13.81
CA HIS A 45 7.94 -1.58 13.38
C HIS A 45 9.04 -0.51 13.29
N ASN A 46 9.94 -0.47 14.28
CA ASN A 46 11.07 0.46 14.27
C ASN A 46 12.06 0.11 13.15
N ASP A 47 12.31 -1.18 12.90
CA ASP A 47 13.14 -1.63 11.78
C ASP A 47 12.53 -1.24 10.43
N LEU A 48 11.21 -1.39 10.27
CA LEU A 48 10.48 -0.99 9.06
C LEU A 48 10.51 0.52 8.82
N ILE A 49 10.46 1.35 9.87
CA ILE A 49 10.62 2.81 9.73
C ILE A 49 12.03 3.14 9.28
N LEU A 50 13.06 2.53 9.88
CA LEU A 50 14.46 2.75 9.52
C LEU A 50 14.75 2.28 8.09
N GLU A 51 14.17 1.17 7.65
CA GLU A 51 14.28 0.67 6.29
C GLU A 51 13.53 1.56 5.29
N ALA A 52 12.35 2.10 5.65
CA ALA A 52 11.62 3.05 4.83
C ALA A 52 12.34 4.41 4.70
N GLU A 53 13.03 4.85 5.76
CA GLU A 53 13.90 6.04 5.71
C GLU A 53 15.18 5.80 4.86
N ALA A 54 15.66 4.56 4.82
CA ALA A 54 16.79 4.14 3.99
C ALA A 54 16.40 3.84 2.54
N CYS A 55 15.13 3.56 2.27
CA CYS A 55 14.59 3.52 0.92
C CYS A 55 14.64 4.94 0.36
N THR A 56 15.63 5.21 -0.46
CA THR A 56 15.62 6.38 -1.34
C THR A 56 14.36 6.30 -2.18
N LEU A 57 13.39 7.15 -1.89
CA LEU A 57 12.25 7.35 -2.76
C LEU A 57 12.81 7.68 -4.14
N TYR A 58 12.38 6.99 -5.15
CA TYR A 58 12.93 7.13 -6.51
C TYR A 58 12.60 8.49 -7.12
N ASN A 59 11.67 9.23 -6.48
CA ASN A 59 11.21 10.55 -6.89
C ASN A 59 10.80 10.57 -8.37
N ASP A 60 10.00 9.58 -8.76
CA ASP A 60 9.42 9.47 -10.09
C ASP A 60 8.37 10.58 -10.31
N PRO A 61 8.57 11.52 -11.23
CA PRO A 61 7.65 12.65 -11.42
C PRO A 61 6.25 12.21 -11.93
N GLU A 62 6.08 10.97 -12.35
CA GLU A 62 4.78 10.42 -12.77
C GLU A 62 4.00 9.78 -11.61
N ILE A 63 4.66 9.55 -10.46
CA ILE A 63 4.05 9.00 -9.26
C ILE A 63 3.97 10.11 -8.21
N PRO A 64 2.79 10.38 -7.62
CA PRO A 64 2.71 11.29 -6.49
C PRO A 64 3.57 10.82 -5.31
N ASP A 65 4.32 11.74 -4.68
CA ASP A 65 5.26 11.45 -3.58
C ASP A 65 4.60 10.63 -2.43
N ASP A 66 3.33 10.90 -2.13
CA ASP A 66 2.58 10.20 -1.08
C ASP A 66 2.17 8.78 -1.49
N VAL A 67 2.00 8.50 -2.78
CA VAL A 67 1.73 7.16 -3.32
C VAL A 67 3.00 6.32 -3.28
N GLU A 68 4.13 6.88 -3.71
CA GLU A 68 5.44 6.21 -3.67
C GLU A 68 5.80 5.82 -2.23
N ALA A 69 5.67 6.76 -1.28
CA ALA A 69 5.92 6.50 0.13
C ALA A 69 4.96 5.43 0.71
N ALA A 70 3.67 5.50 0.38
CA ALA A 70 2.69 4.51 0.83
C ALA A 70 2.99 3.12 0.25
N ALA A 71 3.40 3.03 -1.03
CA ALA A 71 3.77 1.77 -1.67
C ALA A 71 4.99 1.13 -1.01
N ALA A 72 6.04 1.93 -0.73
CA ALA A 72 7.25 1.46 -0.05
C ALA A 72 6.92 0.87 1.32
N ILE A 73 6.17 1.60 2.16
CA ILE A 73 5.82 1.17 3.51
C ILE A 73 4.88 -0.03 3.51
N CYS A 74 3.79 0.03 2.74
CA CYS A 74 2.82 -1.07 2.68
C CYS A 74 3.42 -2.31 2.02
N GLY A 75 4.32 -2.13 1.05
CA GLY A 75 5.07 -3.20 0.41
C GLY A 75 5.93 -3.95 1.40
N LEU A 76 6.74 -3.21 2.15
CA LEU A 76 7.61 -3.77 3.19
C LEU A 76 6.81 -4.55 4.25
N TYR A 77 5.72 -3.96 4.76
CA TYR A 77 4.85 -4.60 5.76
C TYR A 77 4.18 -5.89 5.26
N ASN A 78 3.78 -5.93 3.99
CA ASN A 78 3.05 -7.07 3.41
C ASN A 78 3.96 -8.05 2.65
N GLY A 79 5.26 -7.80 2.52
CA GLY A 79 6.20 -8.58 1.74
C GLY A 79 5.92 -8.50 0.23
N LEU A 80 5.50 -7.33 -0.24
CA LEU A 80 5.24 -7.03 -1.64
C LEU A 80 6.23 -5.97 -2.14
N GLU A 81 6.57 -6.04 -3.42
CA GLU A 81 7.42 -5.01 -4.04
C GLU A 81 6.64 -3.69 -4.18
N PRO A 82 7.27 -2.53 -3.87
CA PRO A 82 6.64 -1.22 -4.04
C PRO A 82 6.09 -1.01 -5.45
N GLU A 83 6.87 -1.36 -6.48
CA GLU A 83 6.50 -1.22 -7.89
C GLU A 83 5.26 -2.04 -8.26
N LEU A 84 5.02 -3.16 -7.58
CA LEU A 84 3.79 -3.93 -7.75
C LEU A 84 2.59 -3.15 -7.22
N LEU A 85 2.71 -2.55 -6.05
CA LEU A 85 1.63 -1.75 -5.44
C LEU A 85 1.35 -0.48 -6.25
N GLU A 86 2.38 0.19 -6.72
CA GLU A 86 2.27 1.35 -7.61
C GLU A 86 1.60 0.98 -8.92
N ALA A 87 1.98 -0.14 -9.53
CA ALA A 87 1.37 -0.63 -10.77
C ALA A 87 -0.12 -0.96 -10.60
N VAL A 88 -0.50 -1.56 -9.46
CA VAL A 88 -1.91 -1.81 -9.13
C VAL A 88 -2.65 -0.49 -8.90
N ALA A 89 -2.10 0.44 -8.11
CA ALA A 89 -2.71 1.75 -7.87
C ALA A 89 -2.91 2.54 -9.16
N TRP A 90 -1.93 2.51 -10.07
CA TRP A 90 -2.06 3.11 -11.39
C TRP A 90 -3.17 2.45 -12.22
N GLN A 91 -3.23 1.12 -12.22
CA GLN A 91 -4.23 0.37 -12.98
C GLN A 91 -5.65 0.62 -12.47
N GLU A 92 -5.82 0.72 -11.14
CA GLU A 92 -7.12 0.86 -10.49
C GLU A 92 -7.66 2.29 -10.53
N SER A 93 -6.84 3.28 -10.24
CA SER A 93 -7.30 4.65 -10.03
C SER A 93 -6.48 5.72 -10.75
N LYS A 94 -5.38 5.38 -11.43
CA LYS A 94 -4.41 6.35 -11.95
C LYS A 94 -3.84 7.23 -10.83
N TYR A 95 -3.58 6.62 -9.70
CA TYR A 95 -3.09 7.27 -8.48
C TYR A 95 -4.08 8.26 -7.81
N ASP A 96 -5.38 8.19 -8.14
CA ASP A 96 -6.40 9.00 -7.48
C ASP A 96 -6.92 8.30 -6.21
N PRO A 97 -6.55 8.77 -4.98
CA PRO A 97 -7.03 8.15 -3.75
C PRO A 97 -8.54 8.38 -3.52
N THR A 98 -9.13 9.36 -4.20
CA THR A 98 -10.56 9.69 -4.05
C THR A 98 -11.45 8.95 -5.03
N ALA A 99 -10.89 8.10 -5.91
CA ALA A 99 -11.62 7.37 -6.94
C ALA A 99 -12.71 6.47 -6.35
N LYS A 100 -13.87 6.48 -7.01
CA LYS A 100 -15.04 5.65 -6.66
C LYS A 100 -15.65 5.03 -7.91
N SER A 101 -15.87 3.73 -7.89
CA SER A 101 -16.56 2.99 -8.94
C SER A 101 -17.53 2.00 -8.31
N GLY A 102 -18.81 2.39 -8.19
CA GLY A 102 -19.81 1.59 -7.48
C GLY A 102 -19.47 1.39 -6.02
N SER A 103 -19.15 0.15 -5.63
CA SER A 103 -18.71 -0.18 -4.27
C SER A 103 -17.18 -0.27 -4.13
N CYS A 104 -16.43 -0.05 -5.21
CA CYS A 104 -14.97 0.01 -5.19
C CYS A 104 -14.53 1.43 -4.84
N MET A 105 -13.58 1.56 -3.91
CA MET A 105 -13.18 2.85 -3.35
C MET A 105 -11.68 2.95 -3.15
N GLY A 106 -11.18 4.18 -3.30
CA GLY A 106 -9.81 4.56 -2.98
C GLY A 106 -8.77 4.17 -4.01
N LEU A 107 -7.53 4.38 -3.65
CA LEU A 107 -6.35 4.24 -4.51
C LEU A 107 -6.27 2.86 -5.21
N MET A 108 -6.59 1.80 -4.50
CA MET A 108 -6.53 0.42 -4.99
C MET A 108 -7.91 -0.19 -5.28
N GLN A 109 -8.95 0.62 -5.38
CA GLN A 109 -10.33 0.23 -5.74
C GLN A 109 -10.86 -1.01 -5.00
N VAL A 110 -10.66 -1.04 -3.68
CA VAL A 110 -11.14 -2.14 -2.84
C VAL A 110 -12.66 -2.15 -2.79
N HIS A 111 -13.29 -3.30 -3.05
CA HIS A 111 -14.74 -3.46 -3.01
C HIS A 111 -15.26 -3.49 -1.56
N THR A 112 -15.65 -2.34 -1.03
CA THR A 112 -15.95 -2.11 0.41
C THR A 112 -17.13 -2.91 0.98
N LYS A 113 -18.00 -3.46 0.15
CA LYS A 113 -19.08 -4.35 0.60
C LYS A 113 -18.62 -5.79 0.71
N VAL A 114 -17.78 -6.26 -0.23
CA VAL A 114 -17.24 -7.63 -0.23
C VAL A 114 -16.20 -7.79 0.88
N HIS A 115 -15.41 -6.75 1.14
CA HIS A 115 -14.33 -6.74 2.12
C HIS A 115 -14.68 -5.90 3.37
N ALA A 116 -15.98 -5.91 3.77
CA ALA A 116 -16.43 -5.16 4.94
C ALA A 116 -15.77 -5.65 6.25
N ASP A 117 -15.58 -6.95 6.37
CA ASP A 117 -14.87 -7.61 7.46
C ASP A 117 -13.40 -7.15 7.56
N ARG A 118 -12.76 -6.93 6.42
CA ARG A 118 -11.39 -6.39 6.37
C ARG A 118 -11.35 -4.93 6.84
N LEU A 119 -12.28 -4.09 6.38
CA LEU A 119 -12.37 -2.71 6.85
C LEU A 119 -12.61 -2.67 8.38
N GLU A 120 -13.45 -3.54 8.89
CA GLU A 120 -13.68 -3.68 10.33
C GLU A 120 -12.41 -4.10 11.07
N ALA A 121 -11.69 -5.10 10.56
CA ALA A 121 -10.42 -5.56 11.14
C ALA A 121 -9.34 -4.47 11.15
N PHE A 122 -9.34 -3.58 10.17
CA PHE A 122 -8.46 -2.39 10.12
C PHE A 122 -9.00 -1.23 10.97
N GLY A 123 -10.22 -1.32 11.50
CA GLY A 123 -10.86 -0.23 12.23
C GLY A 123 -11.11 1.02 11.37
N VAL A 124 -11.29 0.87 10.05
CA VAL A 124 -11.42 1.97 9.11
C VAL A 124 -12.83 2.06 8.52
N THR A 125 -13.26 3.28 8.28
CA THR A 125 -14.52 3.58 7.61
C THR A 125 -14.33 3.64 6.08
N LYS A 126 -15.44 3.60 5.34
CA LYS A 126 -15.40 3.75 3.87
C LYS A 126 -14.83 5.10 3.42
N ASP A 127 -15.11 6.18 4.18
CA ASP A 127 -14.60 7.50 3.82
C ASP A 127 -13.09 7.61 4.04
N GLN A 128 -12.55 6.92 5.04
CA GLN A 128 -11.10 6.85 5.25
C GLN A 128 -10.37 6.08 4.14
N MET A 129 -11.06 5.18 3.43
CA MET A 129 -10.51 4.51 2.23
C MET A 129 -10.14 5.48 1.11
N LEU A 130 -10.62 6.72 1.16
CA LEU A 130 -10.34 7.79 0.20
C LEU A 130 -9.07 8.60 0.52
N THR A 131 -8.22 8.05 1.36
CA THR A 131 -6.88 8.60 1.63
C THR A 131 -5.81 7.66 1.07
N THR A 132 -4.69 8.21 0.63
CA THR A 132 -3.61 7.46 -0.03
C THR A 132 -3.15 6.29 0.84
N TYR A 133 -2.76 6.54 2.09
CA TYR A 133 -2.19 5.51 2.97
C TYR A 133 -3.20 4.44 3.37
N ILE A 134 -4.43 4.80 3.73
CA ILE A 134 -5.44 3.81 4.14
C ILE A 134 -5.88 2.97 2.95
N GLY A 135 -6.13 3.62 1.80
CA GLY A 135 -6.47 2.92 0.56
C GLY A 135 -5.37 1.94 0.15
N MET A 136 -4.10 2.36 0.24
CA MET A 136 -2.94 1.50 -0.04
C MET A 136 -2.83 0.35 0.98
N ALA A 137 -2.91 0.62 2.28
CA ALA A 137 -2.74 -0.39 3.33
C ALA A 137 -3.78 -1.51 3.23
N VAL A 138 -5.05 -1.17 3.07
CA VAL A 138 -6.13 -2.16 2.92
C VAL A 138 -5.99 -2.93 1.62
N GLY A 139 -5.68 -2.24 0.50
CA GLY A 139 -5.49 -2.87 -0.80
C GLY A 139 -4.27 -3.78 -0.85
N ALA A 140 -3.14 -3.36 -0.27
CA ALA A 140 -1.92 -4.15 -0.17
C ALA A 140 -2.13 -5.43 0.66
N SER A 141 -2.81 -5.32 1.80
CA SER A 141 -3.17 -6.48 2.61
C SER A 141 -4.05 -7.49 1.84
N LEU A 142 -5.02 -7.00 1.06
CA LEU A 142 -5.85 -7.86 0.20
C LEU A 142 -5.00 -8.54 -0.88
N LEU A 143 -4.13 -7.79 -1.55
CA LEU A 143 -3.25 -8.33 -2.60
C LEU A 143 -2.28 -9.36 -2.04
N ALA A 144 -1.71 -9.12 -0.86
CA ALA A 144 -0.82 -10.07 -0.19
C ALA A 144 -1.53 -11.41 0.10
N ASP A 145 -2.81 -11.39 0.52
CA ASP A 145 -3.59 -12.62 0.67
C ASP A 145 -3.71 -13.34 -0.68
N LYS A 146 -4.03 -12.61 -1.76
CA LYS A 146 -4.13 -13.21 -3.09
C LYS A 146 -2.81 -13.80 -3.56
N VAL A 147 -1.68 -13.16 -3.25
CA VAL A 147 -0.34 -13.69 -3.56
C VAL A 147 -0.07 -14.98 -2.77
N ARG A 148 -0.38 -15.02 -1.49
CA ARG A 148 -0.20 -16.23 -0.67
C ARG A 148 -1.10 -17.42 -1.10
N GLU A 149 -2.30 -17.12 -1.57
CA GLU A 149 -3.29 -18.11 -2.00
C GLU A 149 -3.10 -18.61 -3.44
N SER A 150 -2.21 -18.01 -4.22
CA SER A 150 -2.07 -18.27 -5.65
C SER A 150 -0.75 -18.96 -6.00
N SER A 151 -0.77 -19.72 -7.09
CA SER A 151 0.42 -20.41 -7.63
C SER A 151 1.37 -19.48 -8.39
N SER A 152 0.93 -18.27 -8.76
CA SER A 152 1.74 -17.27 -9.46
C SER A 152 1.21 -15.87 -9.20
N LEU A 153 2.06 -14.86 -9.39
CA LEU A 153 1.69 -13.45 -9.30
C LEU A 153 0.58 -13.09 -10.31
N GLU A 154 0.66 -13.63 -11.54
CA GLU A 154 -0.39 -13.42 -12.55
C GLU A 154 -1.75 -13.92 -12.04
N THR A 155 -1.79 -15.12 -11.45
CA THR A 155 -3.03 -15.69 -10.88
C THR A 155 -3.53 -14.85 -9.69
N ALA A 156 -2.63 -14.36 -8.85
CA ALA A 156 -2.97 -13.49 -7.74
C ALA A 156 -3.65 -12.20 -8.21
N LEU A 157 -3.09 -11.56 -9.23
CA LEU A 157 -3.65 -10.34 -9.85
C LEU A 157 -5.02 -10.60 -10.50
N GLN A 158 -5.19 -11.77 -11.16
CA GLN A 158 -6.48 -12.17 -11.68
C GLN A 158 -7.53 -12.34 -10.59
N ASN A 159 -7.14 -12.91 -9.46
CA ASN A 159 -8.00 -13.11 -8.29
C ASN A 159 -8.29 -11.80 -7.54
N TYR A 160 -7.35 -10.86 -7.56
CA TYR A 160 -7.55 -9.51 -7.02
C TYR A 160 -8.62 -8.75 -7.80
N ASN A 161 -8.51 -8.71 -9.11
CA ASN A 161 -9.46 -8.02 -9.99
C ASN A 161 -10.86 -8.66 -9.98
N GLY A 162 -10.95 -9.99 -10.00
CA GLY A 162 -12.20 -10.74 -9.92
C GLY A 162 -13.17 -10.59 -11.09
N SER A 163 -12.86 -9.76 -12.10
CA SER A 163 -13.73 -9.51 -13.27
C SER A 163 -13.54 -10.53 -14.40
N GLU A 164 -14.39 -10.48 -15.42
CA GLU A 164 -14.22 -11.27 -16.64
C GLU A 164 -12.94 -10.91 -17.42
N HIS A 165 -12.45 -9.67 -17.27
CA HIS A 165 -11.25 -9.15 -17.92
C HIS A 165 -9.95 -9.40 -17.12
N LYS A 166 -9.99 -10.30 -16.14
CA LYS A 166 -8.90 -10.55 -15.20
C LYS A 166 -7.53 -10.86 -15.83
N LYS A 167 -7.50 -11.54 -17.00
CA LYS A 167 -6.23 -11.84 -17.70
C LYS A 167 -5.59 -10.59 -18.30
N SER A 168 -6.36 -9.73 -18.95
CA SER A 168 -5.85 -8.48 -19.51
C SER A 168 -5.44 -7.51 -18.41
N TYR A 169 -6.18 -7.50 -17.31
CA TYR A 169 -5.82 -6.75 -16.10
C TYR A 169 -4.46 -7.17 -15.57
N ALA A 170 -4.27 -8.46 -15.28
CA ALA A 170 -3.00 -8.97 -14.76
C ALA A 170 -1.83 -8.62 -15.69
N LYS A 171 -2.00 -8.80 -17.00
CA LYS A 171 -0.98 -8.42 -17.98
C LYS A 171 -0.66 -6.92 -17.94
N SER A 172 -1.67 -6.07 -17.81
CA SER A 172 -1.48 -4.61 -17.74
C SER A 172 -0.69 -4.21 -16.50
N VAL A 173 -1.04 -4.77 -15.33
CA VAL A 173 -0.31 -4.53 -14.08
C VAL A 173 1.14 -5.01 -14.18
N LEU A 174 1.39 -6.22 -14.67
CA LEU A 174 2.74 -6.76 -14.81
C LEU A 174 3.60 -5.92 -15.77
N ASN A 175 3.05 -5.46 -16.87
CA ASN A 175 3.77 -4.57 -17.80
C ASN A 175 4.13 -3.23 -17.13
N LYS A 176 3.18 -2.64 -16.36
CA LYS A 176 3.45 -1.37 -15.64
C LYS A 176 4.50 -1.58 -14.54
N ARG A 177 4.45 -2.69 -13.82
CA ARG A 177 5.47 -3.05 -12.83
C ARG A 177 6.87 -3.12 -13.45
N GLU A 178 7.04 -3.82 -14.58
CA GLU A 178 8.33 -3.92 -15.27
C GLU A 178 8.83 -2.56 -15.79
N GLU A 179 7.93 -1.70 -16.25
CA GLU A 179 8.24 -0.32 -16.62
C GLU A 179 8.81 0.44 -15.40
N LEU A 180 8.15 0.38 -14.25
CA LEU A 180 8.56 1.04 -13.01
C LEU A 180 9.92 0.52 -12.53
N ILE A 181 10.12 -0.80 -12.44
CA ILE A 181 11.41 -1.41 -12.08
C ILE A 181 12.53 -0.90 -13.00
N THR A 182 12.27 -0.86 -14.30
CA THR A 182 13.26 -0.39 -15.27
C THR A 182 13.60 1.09 -15.09
N LYS A 183 12.60 1.91 -14.75
CA LYS A 183 12.74 3.36 -14.53
C LYS A 183 13.50 3.64 -13.24
N HIS A 184 13.13 2.98 -12.14
CA HIS A 184 13.79 3.10 -10.85
C HIS A 184 15.25 2.64 -10.91
N SER A 185 15.55 1.55 -11.62
CA SER A 185 16.92 1.06 -11.80
C SER A 185 17.83 2.03 -12.56
N LYS A 186 17.28 2.93 -13.37
CA LYS A 186 18.03 3.93 -14.16
C LYS A 186 18.15 5.29 -13.47
N GLY A 187 17.24 5.60 -12.54
CA GLY A 187 17.20 6.88 -11.82
C GLY A 187 18.13 6.94 -10.61
N GLY A 188 18.75 5.84 -10.21
CA GLY A 188 19.63 5.73 -9.05
C GLY A 188 21.13 6.04 -9.32
N ASN A 189 21.47 6.81 -10.37
CA ASN A 189 22.82 7.26 -10.67
C ASN A 189 22.96 8.76 -10.47
#